data_96f670ca6b56be7c8ebbcf116f918652
#
_entry.id   96f670ca6b56be7c8ebbcf116f918652
#
_cell.length_a   1.000
_cell.length_b   1.000
_cell.length_c   1.000
_cell.angle_alpha   90.00
_cell.angle_beta   90.00
_cell.angle_gamma   90.00
#
_symmetry.space_group_name_H-M   'P 1'
#
loop_
_entity.id
_entity.type
_entity.pdbx_description
1 polymer ?
#
loop_
_entity_poly.entity_id
_entity_poly.type
_entity_poly.pdbx_seq_one_letter_code
_entity_poly.pdbx_strand_id
1 'polypeptide(L)'
;MSTENLNNFVVYHSRPRMKKAAIQNLFFLLLAIFILWHGLEKRGGVRIYDISAAVYLVLVFGPCLLWALKRLRVATPALIIGGEGIFDHSSAIGVGQIAWKDIASAYVRALTSQPYLCLVPRDVKAFLRSQPVWRRLLMLANIKLLGAPIIITALALPISLDELKAKVDAHLLASTNDQAKSV
;
A
#
# COMPACT_ATOMS: atom_id res chain seq x y z
N MET A 1 33.77 5.41 16.39
CA MET A 1 32.64 6.26 15.95
C MET A 1 31.39 5.41 16.02
N SER A 2 30.45 5.82 16.88
CA SER A 2 29.33 5.03 17.36
C SER A 2 28.43 4.59 16.21
N THR A 3 28.26 3.28 16.04
CA THR A 3 27.06 2.74 15.37
C THR A 3 25.86 3.14 16.21
N GLU A 4 25.26 4.25 15.86
CA GLU A 4 23.96 4.65 16.38
C GLU A 4 23.03 3.47 16.13
N ASN A 5 22.54 2.87 17.19
CA ASN A 5 21.49 1.85 17.15
C ASN A 5 20.30 2.48 16.40
N LEU A 6 20.22 2.24 15.08
CA LEU A 6 19.06 2.55 14.28
C LEU A 6 17.93 1.65 14.79
N ASN A 7 17.31 2.07 15.90
CA ASN A 7 16.18 1.38 16.50
C ASN A 7 15.13 1.12 15.44
N ASN A 8 14.59 -0.08 15.40
CA ASN A 8 13.48 -0.43 14.50
C ASN A 8 12.36 0.61 14.63
N PHE A 9 12.16 1.36 13.56
CA PHE A 9 11.10 2.35 13.50
C PHE A 9 9.81 1.66 13.04
N VAL A 10 8.86 1.52 13.97
CA VAL A 10 7.61 0.78 13.75
C VAL A 10 6.45 1.75 13.63
N VAL A 11 5.74 1.69 12.53
CA VAL A 11 4.55 2.50 12.25
C VAL A 11 3.32 1.61 12.19
N TYR A 12 2.30 1.96 12.96
CA TYR A 12 1.02 1.27 12.94
C TYR A 12 0.00 1.99 12.06
N HIS A 13 -1.00 1.25 11.59
CA HIS A 13 -2.12 1.87 10.89
C HIS A 13 -2.87 2.87 11.78
N SER A 14 -3.21 4.02 11.21
CA SER A 14 -4.05 5.00 11.90
C SER A 14 -5.47 4.46 12.06
N ARG A 15 -5.84 4.09 13.30
CA ARG A 15 -7.20 3.58 13.61
C ARG A 15 -8.33 4.50 13.14
N PRO A 16 -8.27 5.85 13.32
CA PRO A 16 -9.33 6.74 12.82
C PRO A 16 -9.46 6.68 11.29
N ARG A 17 -8.33 6.63 10.56
CA ARG A 17 -8.34 6.53 9.09
C ARG A 17 -8.89 5.18 8.61
N MET A 18 -8.55 4.09 9.30
CA MET A 18 -9.11 2.76 9.00
C MET A 18 -10.61 2.69 9.27
N LYS A 19 -11.11 3.30 10.36
CA LYS A 19 -12.55 3.42 10.64
C LYS A 19 -13.25 4.20 9.53
N LYS A 20 -12.71 5.35 9.12
CA LYS A 20 -13.26 6.15 8.01
C LYS A 20 -13.32 5.35 6.71
N ALA A 21 -12.26 4.64 6.37
CA ALA A 21 -12.23 3.77 5.19
C ALA A 21 -13.26 2.65 5.28
N ALA A 22 -13.42 1.99 6.43
CA ALA A 22 -14.42 0.95 6.64
C ALA A 22 -15.84 1.50 6.46
N ILE A 23 -16.15 2.66 7.04
CA ILE A 23 -17.47 3.32 6.91
C ILE A 23 -17.73 3.68 5.45
N GLN A 24 -16.75 4.25 4.75
CA GLN A 24 -16.89 4.61 3.33
C GLN A 24 -17.15 3.38 2.45
N ASN A 25 -16.40 2.29 2.66
CA ASN A 25 -16.61 1.05 1.90
C ASN A 25 -17.97 0.41 2.21
N LEU A 26 -18.40 0.45 3.48
CA LEU A 26 -19.73 -0.02 3.87
C LEU A 26 -20.84 0.79 3.18
N PHE A 27 -20.69 2.11 3.09
CA PHE A 27 -21.64 2.97 2.38
C PHE A 27 -21.82 2.54 0.92
N PHE A 28 -20.73 2.25 0.18
CA PHE A 28 -20.84 1.78 -1.20
C PHE A 28 -21.46 0.39 -1.33
N LEU A 29 -21.27 -0.50 -0.34
CA LEU A 29 -21.96 -1.80 -0.33
C LEU A 29 -23.47 -1.64 -0.05
N LEU A 30 -23.84 -0.73 0.84
CA LEU A 30 -25.27 -0.40 1.07
C LEU A 30 -25.90 0.23 -0.19
N LEU A 31 -25.14 1.06 -0.91
CA LEU A 31 -25.57 1.63 -2.21
C LEU A 31 -25.80 0.50 -3.25
N ALA A 32 -24.94 -0.53 -3.28
CA ALA A 32 -25.16 -1.68 -4.16
C ALA A 32 -26.49 -2.39 -3.85
N ILE A 33 -26.79 -2.61 -2.56
CA ILE A 33 -28.06 -3.21 -2.11
C ILE A 33 -29.25 -2.31 -2.51
N PHE A 34 -29.11 -1.00 -2.31
CA PHE A 34 -30.14 -0.02 -2.68
C PHE A 34 -30.43 -0.02 -4.20
N ILE A 35 -29.39 -0.08 -5.05
CA ILE A 35 -29.55 -0.15 -6.50
C ILE A 35 -30.35 -1.41 -6.90
N LEU A 36 -30.03 -2.58 -6.31
CA LEU A 36 -30.76 -3.82 -6.58
C LEU A 36 -32.20 -3.74 -6.09
N TRP A 37 -32.42 -3.24 -4.87
CA TRP A 37 -33.76 -3.07 -4.32
C TRP A 37 -34.63 -2.17 -5.21
N HIS A 38 -34.13 -0.99 -5.56
CA HIS A 38 -34.84 -0.05 -6.42
C HIS A 38 -35.09 -0.61 -7.83
N GLY A 39 -34.15 -1.45 -8.34
CA GLY A 39 -34.34 -2.16 -9.60
C GLY A 39 -35.49 -3.16 -9.54
N LEU A 40 -35.71 -3.84 -8.41
CA LEU A 40 -36.80 -4.80 -8.21
C LEU A 40 -38.18 -4.14 -8.14
N GLU A 41 -38.27 -2.89 -7.64
CA GLU A 41 -39.53 -2.16 -7.55
C GLU A 41 -40.02 -1.60 -8.89
N LYS A 42 -39.14 -1.49 -9.90
CA LYS A 42 -39.49 -0.98 -11.22
C LYS A 42 -40.39 -2.00 -11.98
N ARG A 43 -41.44 -1.53 -12.61
CA ARG A 43 -42.37 -2.36 -13.40
C ARG A 43 -41.70 -3.17 -14.54
N GLY A 44 -40.47 -2.83 -14.93
CA GLY A 44 -39.66 -3.54 -15.92
C GLY A 44 -38.65 -4.53 -15.33
N GLY A 45 -38.64 -4.73 -14.02
CA GLY A 45 -37.65 -5.56 -13.33
C GLY A 45 -36.23 -4.98 -13.27
N VAL A 46 -35.30 -5.75 -12.69
CA VAL A 46 -33.89 -5.37 -12.59
C VAL A 46 -33.24 -5.36 -13.96
N ARG A 47 -32.66 -4.26 -14.36
CA ARG A 47 -31.93 -4.13 -15.63
C ARG A 47 -30.50 -4.64 -15.50
N ILE A 48 -29.90 -5.08 -16.62
CA ILE A 48 -28.51 -5.54 -16.65
C ILE A 48 -27.54 -4.49 -16.09
N TYR A 49 -27.83 -3.20 -16.29
CA TYR A 49 -27.02 -2.11 -15.74
C TYR A 49 -27.07 -2.03 -14.21
N ASP A 50 -28.22 -2.28 -13.60
CA ASP A 50 -28.39 -2.27 -12.13
C ASP A 50 -27.57 -3.42 -11.53
N ILE A 51 -27.62 -4.59 -12.15
CA ILE A 51 -26.84 -5.77 -11.74
C ILE A 51 -25.34 -5.50 -11.89
N SER A 52 -24.92 -5.02 -13.06
CA SER A 52 -23.50 -4.78 -13.33
C SER A 52 -22.92 -3.73 -12.40
N ALA A 53 -23.65 -2.65 -12.10
CA ALA A 53 -23.24 -1.64 -11.16
C ALA A 53 -23.12 -2.20 -9.73
N ALA A 54 -24.09 -2.98 -9.27
CA ALA A 54 -24.06 -3.59 -7.95
C ALA A 54 -22.90 -4.61 -7.82
N VAL A 55 -22.70 -5.46 -8.83
CA VAL A 55 -21.57 -6.41 -8.89
C VAL A 55 -20.24 -5.66 -8.83
N TYR A 56 -20.09 -4.60 -9.61
CA TYR A 56 -18.89 -3.77 -9.59
C TYR A 56 -18.61 -3.21 -8.18
N LEU A 57 -19.63 -2.62 -7.53
CA LEU A 57 -19.49 -2.09 -6.17
C LEU A 57 -19.09 -3.17 -5.17
N VAL A 58 -19.69 -4.36 -5.24
CA VAL A 58 -19.36 -5.48 -4.35
C VAL A 58 -17.93 -5.97 -4.59
N LEU A 59 -17.53 -6.15 -5.84
CA LEU A 59 -16.18 -6.64 -6.18
C LEU A 59 -15.08 -5.67 -5.80
N VAL A 60 -15.34 -4.36 -5.88
CA VAL A 60 -14.34 -3.32 -5.54
C VAL A 60 -14.33 -3.05 -4.03
N PHE A 61 -15.47 -2.77 -3.44
CA PHE A 61 -15.54 -2.28 -2.06
C PHE A 61 -15.63 -3.39 -1.02
N GLY A 62 -16.08 -4.59 -1.40
CA GLY A 62 -16.13 -5.76 -0.52
C GLY A 62 -14.75 -6.16 0.03
N PRO A 63 -13.77 -6.47 -0.82
CA PRO A 63 -12.41 -6.77 -0.39
C PRO A 63 -11.76 -5.63 0.40
N CYS A 64 -12.01 -4.37 0.01
CA CYS A 64 -11.50 -3.20 0.72
C CYS A 64 -12.07 -3.09 2.14
N LEU A 65 -13.37 -3.38 2.32
CA LEU A 65 -14.00 -3.42 3.64
C LEU A 65 -13.43 -4.54 4.50
N LEU A 66 -13.32 -5.75 3.97
CA LEU A 66 -12.74 -6.89 4.69
C LEU A 66 -11.31 -6.62 5.14
N TRP A 67 -10.50 -6.02 4.26
CA TRP A 67 -9.15 -5.62 4.60
C TRP A 67 -9.12 -4.57 5.71
N ALA A 68 -9.95 -3.52 5.63
CA ALA A 68 -10.03 -2.48 6.64
C ALA A 68 -10.48 -3.04 8.00
N LEU A 69 -11.48 -3.93 8.03
CA LEU A 69 -11.96 -4.59 9.24
C LEU A 69 -10.90 -5.50 9.87
N LYS A 70 -10.16 -6.26 9.03
CA LYS A 70 -9.05 -7.10 9.51
C LYS A 70 -7.97 -6.25 10.19
N ARG A 71 -7.62 -5.10 9.61
CA ARG A 71 -6.63 -4.17 10.17
C ARG A 71 -7.10 -3.46 11.44
N LEU A 72 -8.40 -3.26 11.60
CA LEU A 72 -8.97 -2.73 12.85
C LEU A 72 -8.91 -3.74 14.01
N ARG A 73 -9.04 -5.04 13.69
CA ARG A 73 -9.03 -6.13 14.71
C ARG A 73 -7.61 -6.51 15.12
N VAL A 74 -6.66 -6.50 14.18
CA VAL A 74 -5.28 -6.96 14.42
C VAL A 74 -4.35 -5.76 14.37
N ALA A 75 -3.71 -5.46 15.48
CA ALA A 75 -2.71 -4.38 15.59
C ALA A 75 -1.37 -4.81 14.97
N THR A 76 -1.35 -5.17 13.68
CA THR A 76 -0.10 -5.45 12.99
C THR A 76 0.57 -4.15 12.56
N PRO A 77 1.90 -4.05 12.66
CA PRO A 77 2.64 -2.93 12.10
C PRO A 77 2.32 -2.73 10.62
N ALA A 78 2.10 -1.49 10.22
CA ALA A 78 1.90 -1.14 8.82
C ALA A 78 3.23 -1.06 8.07
N LEU A 79 4.26 -0.53 8.75
CA LEU A 79 5.59 -0.36 8.21
C LEU A 79 6.61 -0.56 9.33
N ILE A 80 7.68 -1.29 9.06
CA ILE A 80 8.84 -1.41 9.94
C ILE A 80 10.06 -1.03 9.11
N ILE A 81 10.82 -0.06 9.58
CA ILE A 81 12.12 0.32 9.03
C ILE A 81 13.16 -0.09 10.05
N GLY A 82 14.04 -1.00 9.69
CA GLY A 82 15.07 -1.53 10.58
C GLY A 82 16.41 -1.72 9.88
N GLY A 83 17.41 -2.21 10.60
CA GLY A 83 18.76 -2.41 10.06
C GLY A 83 18.81 -3.34 8.85
N GLU A 84 17.94 -4.34 8.77
CA GLU A 84 17.94 -5.34 7.69
C GLU A 84 17.17 -4.88 6.43
N GLY A 85 16.23 -3.94 6.56
CA GLY A 85 15.40 -3.50 5.44
C GLY A 85 14.10 -2.86 5.87
N ILE A 86 13.19 -2.76 4.89
CA ILE A 86 11.83 -2.25 5.05
C ILE A 86 10.86 -3.45 5.03
N PHE A 87 9.98 -3.48 6.01
CA PHE A 87 8.86 -4.42 6.04
C PHE A 87 7.56 -3.64 5.79
N ASP A 88 6.99 -3.80 4.58
CA ASP A 88 5.82 -3.06 4.14
C ASP A 88 4.55 -3.91 4.18
N HIS A 89 3.64 -3.53 5.08
CA HIS A 89 2.26 -3.98 5.18
C HIS A 89 1.27 -2.81 5.19
N SER A 90 1.71 -1.65 4.68
CA SER A 90 0.91 -0.42 4.69
C SER A 90 -0.32 -0.50 3.79
N SER A 91 -0.30 -1.35 2.78
CA SER A 91 -1.38 -1.53 1.82
C SER A 91 -1.77 -3.01 1.63
N ALA A 92 -2.86 -3.26 0.92
CA ALA A 92 -3.26 -4.61 0.51
C ALA A 92 -2.24 -5.24 -0.48
N ILE A 93 -1.43 -4.41 -1.14
CA ILE A 93 -0.42 -4.79 -2.12
C ILE A 93 0.98 -4.80 -1.48
N GLY A 94 1.07 -4.57 -0.17
CA GLY A 94 2.33 -4.53 0.55
C GLY A 94 3.23 -5.72 0.21
N VAL A 95 4.49 -5.43 -0.12
CA VAL A 95 5.44 -6.41 -0.65
C VAL A 95 6.11 -7.26 0.42
N GLY A 96 5.83 -6.98 1.69
CA GLY A 96 6.51 -7.64 2.81
C GLY A 96 7.91 -7.08 3.04
N GLN A 97 8.87 -7.95 3.32
CA GLN A 97 10.24 -7.54 3.63
C GLN A 97 11.07 -7.31 2.37
N ILE A 98 11.78 -6.17 2.34
CA ILE A 98 12.75 -5.81 1.30
C ILE A 98 14.03 -5.40 1.99
N ALA A 99 15.13 -6.09 1.71
CA ALA A 99 16.42 -5.76 2.29
C ALA A 99 16.99 -4.48 1.64
N TRP A 100 17.75 -3.67 2.41
CA TRP A 100 18.37 -2.46 1.90
C TRP A 100 19.27 -2.69 0.69
N LYS A 101 20.00 -3.79 0.69
CA LYS A 101 20.88 -4.20 -0.42
C LYS A 101 20.14 -4.39 -1.74
N ASP A 102 18.83 -4.67 -1.69
CA ASP A 102 17.99 -4.93 -2.87
C ASP A 102 17.30 -3.66 -3.37
N ILE A 103 17.41 -2.52 -2.66
CA ILE A 103 16.86 -1.22 -3.04
C ILE A 103 17.94 -0.41 -3.75
N ALA A 104 17.62 0.06 -4.97
CA ALA A 104 18.50 0.94 -5.74
C ALA A 104 18.32 2.41 -5.37
N SER A 105 17.07 2.84 -5.21
CA SER A 105 16.73 4.22 -4.90
C SER A 105 15.37 4.38 -4.26
N ALA A 106 15.20 5.49 -3.53
CA ALA A 106 13.94 5.92 -2.95
C ALA A 106 13.69 7.39 -3.30
N TYR A 107 12.48 7.73 -3.76
CA TYR A 107 12.10 9.11 -4.07
C TYR A 107 10.61 9.33 -3.79
N VAL A 108 10.23 10.59 -3.62
CA VAL A 108 8.82 10.98 -3.49
C VAL A 108 8.31 11.46 -4.84
N ARG A 109 7.16 10.96 -5.24
CA ARG A 109 6.45 11.41 -6.44
C ARG A 109 4.96 11.58 -6.15
N ALA A 110 4.39 12.66 -6.65
CA ALA A 110 2.95 12.90 -6.52
C ALA A 110 2.19 12.35 -7.75
N LEU A 111 1.05 11.71 -7.48
CA LEU A 111 0.07 11.37 -8.50
C LEU A 111 -1.22 12.11 -8.15
N THR A 112 -1.67 12.96 -9.08
CA THR A 112 -2.74 13.93 -8.83
C THR A 112 -2.42 14.79 -7.60
N SER A 113 -2.88 14.92 -6.55
CA SER A 113 -2.49 15.71 -5.36
C SER A 113 -1.96 14.85 -4.21
N GLN A 114 -1.72 13.54 -4.45
CA GLN A 114 -1.29 12.62 -3.41
C GLN A 114 0.18 12.25 -3.59
N PRO A 115 1.02 12.53 -2.61
CA PRO A 115 2.41 12.14 -2.64
C PRO A 115 2.58 10.66 -2.20
N TYR A 116 3.52 9.97 -2.85
CA TYR A 116 3.88 8.58 -2.60
C TYR A 116 5.39 8.45 -2.45
N LEU A 117 5.85 7.65 -1.49
CA LEU A 117 7.23 7.20 -1.45
C LEU A 117 7.39 6.00 -2.38
N CYS A 118 8.22 6.18 -3.37
CA CYS A 118 8.53 5.22 -4.42
C CYS A 118 9.84 4.53 -4.10
N LEU A 119 9.86 3.19 -4.08
CA LEU A 119 11.06 2.39 -3.89
C LEU A 119 11.33 1.61 -5.17
N VAL A 120 12.57 1.69 -5.66
CA VAL A 120 13.01 0.99 -6.86
C VAL A 120 13.97 -0.11 -6.46
N PRO A 121 13.63 -1.39 -6.70
CA PRO A 121 14.55 -2.49 -6.52
C PRO A 121 15.73 -2.41 -7.49
N ARG A 122 16.91 -2.93 -7.11
CA ARG A 122 18.09 -3.01 -7.99
C ARG A 122 17.82 -3.85 -9.24
N ASP A 123 17.17 -4.99 -9.09
CA ASP A 123 16.69 -5.79 -10.20
C ASP A 123 15.15 -5.82 -10.21
N VAL A 124 14.56 -4.86 -10.92
CA VAL A 124 13.11 -4.73 -11.07
C VAL A 124 12.51 -5.97 -11.75
N LYS A 125 13.21 -6.59 -12.72
CA LYS A 125 12.69 -7.75 -13.45
C LYS A 125 12.64 -9.00 -12.57
N ALA A 126 13.72 -9.29 -11.83
CA ALA A 126 13.75 -10.40 -10.89
C ALA A 126 12.73 -10.20 -9.78
N PHE A 127 12.63 -8.99 -9.23
CA PHE A 127 11.65 -8.63 -8.21
C PHE A 127 10.20 -8.85 -8.70
N LEU A 128 9.85 -8.41 -9.91
CA LEU A 128 8.51 -8.63 -10.47
C LEU A 128 8.22 -10.11 -10.69
N ARG A 129 9.21 -10.90 -11.12
CA ARG A 129 9.05 -12.35 -11.32
C ARG A 129 8.78 -13.12 -10.02
N SER A 130 9.31 -12.67 -8.90
CA SER A 130 9.08 -13.27 -7.58
C SER A 130 7.67 -13.01 -7.03
N GLN A 131 6.93 -12.04 -7.63
CA GLN A 131 5.61 -11.67 -7.16
C GLN A 131 4.50 -12.49 -7.83
N PRO A 132 3.38 -12.78 -7.12
CA PRO A 132 2.19 -13.37 -7.74
C PRO A 132 1.68 -12.52 -8.91
N VAL A 133 1.06 -13.17 -9.91
CA VAL A 133 0.64 -12.53 -11.17
C VAL A 133 -0.19 -11.27 -10.94
N TRP A 134 -1.16 -11.31 -10.03
CA TRP A 134 -2.02 -10.16 -9.74
C TRP A 134 -1.26 -8.96 -9.15
N ARG A 135 -0.26 -9.21 -8.25
CA ARG A 135 0.62 -8.15 -7.74
C ARG A 135 1.51 -7.58 -8.84
N ARG A 136 2.04 -8.45 -9.70
CA ARG A 136 2.88 -8.03 -10.83
C ARG A 136 2.15 -7.07 -11.75
N LEU A 137 0.87 -7.32 -12.07
CA LEU A 137 0.05 -6.43 -12.89
C LEU A 137 -0.12 -5.05 -12.24
N LEU A 138 -0.39 -5.01 -10.94
CA LEU A 138 -0.51 -3.75 -10.20
C LEU A 138 0.83 -3.01 -10.11
N MET A 139 1.94 -3.72 -9.90
CA MET A 139 3.28 -3.13 -9.90
C MET A 139 3.70 -2.58 -11.27
N LEU A 140 3.31 -3.23 -12.36
CA LEU A 140 3.51 -2.71 -13.72
C LEU A 140 2.72 -1.41 -13.95
N ALA A 141 1.49 -1.33 -13.45
CA ALA A 141 0.72 -0.08 -13.47
C ALA A 141 1.41 1.02 -12.63
N ASN A 142 1.93 0.69 -11.45
CA ASN A 142 2.69 1.63 -10.61
C ASN A 142 3.95 2.14 -11.34
N ILE A 143 4.69 1.27 -12.01
CA ILE A 143 5.87 1.68 -12.81
C ILE A 143 5.44 2.66 -13.90
N LYS A 144 4.34 2.40 -14.60
CA LYS A 144 3.85 3.30 -15.66
C LYS A 144 3.43 4.67 -15.12
N LEU A 145 2.83 4.71 -13.93
CA LEU A 145 2.27 5.94 -13.34
C LEU A 145 3.32 6.73 -12.52
N LEU A 146 4.13 6.04 -11.75
CA LEU A 146 5.01 6.63 -10.73
C LEU A 146 6.50 6.30 -10.95
N GLY A 147 6.83 5.40 -11.88
CA GLY A 147 8.21 5.02 -12.19
C GLY A 147 8.81 3.95 -11.25
N ALA A 148 8.05 3.45 -10.27
CA ALA A 148 8.52 2.46 -9.31
C ALA A 148 7.48 1.36 -9.10
N PRO A 149 7.89 0.09 -8.89
CA PRO A 149 6.95 -1.01 -8.64
C PRO A 149 6.36 -0.95 -7.23
N ILE A 150 7.11 -0.41 -6.25
CA ILE A 150 6.73 -0.36 -4.85
C ILE A 150 6.40 1.07 -4.49
N ILE A 151 5.19 1.26 -3.98
CA ILE A 151 4.70 2.57 -3.55
C ILE A 151 4.15 2.49 -2.13
N ILE A 152 4.61 3.39 -1.27
CA ILE A 152 4.14 3.53 0.10
C ILE A 152 3.40 4.86 0.21
N THR A 153 2.18 4.83 0.71
CA THR A 153 1.38 6.03 0.93
C THR A 153 1.31 6.39 2.41
N ALA A 154 1.45 7.68 2.72
CA ALA A 154 1.23 8.16 4.09
C ALA A 154 -0.24 8.26 4.48
N LEU A 155 -1.18 8.03 3.55
CA LEU A 155 -2.63 8.15 3.84
C LEU A 155 -3.10 7.26 5.00
N ALA A 156 -2.52 6.07 5.11
CA ALA A 156 -2.86 5.12 6.18
C ALA A 156 -1.92 5.19 7.39
N LEU A 157 -0.85 5.99 7.30
CA LEU A 157 0.20 6.09 8.31
C LEU A 157 0.08 7.38 9.11
N PRO A 158 0.38 7.38 10.42
CA PRO A 158 0.38 8.57 11.27
C PRO A 158 1.69 9.38 11.15
N ILE A 159 2.41 9.26 10.06
CA ILE A 159 3.72 9.88 9.81
C ILE A 159 3.67 10.69 8.51
N SER A 160 4.49 11.75 8.42
CA SER A 160 4.68 12.49 7.18
C SER A 160 5.58 11.72 6.20
N LEU A 161 5.39 11.96 4.89
CA LEU A 161 6.24 11.34 3.86
C LEU A 161 7.69 11.85 3.91
N ASP A 162 7.90 13.09 4.32
CA ASP A 162 9.24 13.67 4.43
C ASP A 162 10.03 13.00 5.55
N GLU A 163 9.39 12.77 6.70
CA GLU A 163 10.01 12.05 7.81
C GLU A 163 10.28 10.58 7.42
N LEU A 164 9.34 9.94 6.72
CA LEU A 164 9.52 8.58 6.23
C LEU A 164 10.68 8.50 5.24
N LYS A 165 10.74 9.44 4.30
CA LYS A 165 11.83 9.52 3.31
C LYS A 165 13.18 9.74 3.97
N ALA A 166 13.28 10.66 4.93
CA ALA A 166 14.52 10.93 5.64
C ALA A 166 15.07 9.67 6.35
N LYS A 167 14.19 8.88 6.98
CA LYS A 167 14.58 7.60 7.60
C LYS A 167 15.06 6.57 6.57
N VAL A 168 14.36 6.45 5.44
CA VAL A 168 14.75 5.53 4.36
C VAL A 168 16.11 5.93 3.77
N ASP A 169 16.32 7.22 3.51
CA ASP A 169 17.60 7.73 2.98
C ASP A 169 18.77 7.47 3.95
N ALA A 170 18.56 7.69 5.25
CA ALA A 170 19.57 7.41 6.28
C ALA A 170 20.01 5.94 6.28
N HIS A 171 19.07 5.01 6.19
CA HIS A 171 19.39 3.57 6.13
C HIS A 171 20.04 3.16 4.80
N LEU A 172 19.61 3.72 3.67
CA LEU A 172 20.24 3.46 2.37
C LEU A 172 21.69 3.91 2.35
N LEU A 173 21.99 5.09 2.89
CA LEU A 173 23.36 5.60 3.03
C LEU A 173 24.21 4.70 3.92
N ALA A 174 23.68 4.26 5.07
CA ALA A 174 24.38 3.37 5.97
C ALA A 174 24.69 2.02 5.30
N SER A 175 23.73 1.42 4.60
CA SER A 175 23.92 0.14 3.92
C SER A 175 24.92 0.22 2.76
N THR A 176 25.00 1.35 2.07
CA THR A 176 25.97 1.57 0.99
C THR A 176 27.39 1.69 1.55
N ASN A 177 27.56 2.37 2.68
CA ASN A 177 28.86 2.50 3.35
C ASN A 177 29.36 1.16 3.90
N ASP A 178 28.49 0.30 4.40
CA ASP A 178 28.87 -1.02 4.90
C ASP A 178 29.31 -1.95 3.76
N GLN A 179 28.66 -1.88 2.59
CA GLN A 179 29.08 -2.60 1.40
C GLN A 179 30.45 -2.14 0.88
N ALA A 180 30.73 -0.84 0.93
CA ALA A 180 32.03 -0.29 0.52
C ALA A 180 33.19 -0.69 1.45
N LYS A 181 32.93 -1.03 2.72
CA LYS A 181 33.94 -1.49 3.68
C LYS A 181 34.22 -3.00 3.60
N SER A 182 33.35 -3.77 2.96
CA SER A 182 33.44 -5.24 2.84
C SER A 182 34.14 -5.70 1.55
N VAL A 183 34.55 -4.77 0.68
CA VAL A 183 35.33 -4.97 -0.54
C VAL A 183 36.76 -4.50 -0.30
#